data_2bd46c6b4bb20d2993d7fec612167e6c
#
_entry.id   2bd46c6b4bb20d2993d7fec612167e6c
#
_cell.length_a   1.000
_cell.length_b   1.000
_cell.length_c   1.000
_cell.angle_alpha   90.00
_cell.angle_beta   90.00
_cell.angle_gamma   90.00
#
_symmetry.space_group_name_H-M   'P 1'
#
loop_
_entity.id
_entity.type
_entity.pdbx_description
1 polymer ?
#
loop_
_entity_poly.entity_id
_entity_poly.type
_entity_poly.pdbx_seq_one_letter_code
_entity_poly.pdbx_strand_id
1 'polypeptide(L)'
;MRIAVLGGGVMGEAIITGLQRRTPPPSIVLVEKRAERAAELAHRYGVATAEATDAVAAADAVILVVKPQDVPSLLGQVGAHIAPGTLVISIAAGIPTATILGFAPDAHVVRAMPNTPAVIGQGMTGVSPAAGCPASSLTRATDLLASLGTVLQIPEDLQDAFTAVAGSGPAYVFYLAESMIAAGVALGLDPAAARAAVVQTIAGAAALLATSGLEPGELRARVTSPGGTTAAAVAELDRAGAPDTLIAAITAARDRGRELAQG
;
A
#
# COMPACT_ATOMS: atom_id res chain seq x y z
N MET A 1 6.53 -8.30 21.69
CA MET A 1 6.50 -6.95 21.08
C MET A 1 5.08 -6.44 21.12
N ARG A 2 4.90 -5.21 21.61
CA ARG A 2 3.60 -4.51 21.69
C ARG A 2 3.53 -3.46 20.58
N ILE A 3 2.47 -3.49 19.78
CA ILE A 3 2.28 -2.60 18.63
C ILE A 3 1.02 -1.77 18.85
N ALA A 4 1.15 -0.45 18.81
CA ALA A 4 0.01 0.46 18.75
C ALA A 4 -0.35 0.74 17.29
N VAL A 5 -1.56 0.43 16.87
CA VAL A 5 -2.10 0.73 15.54
C VAL A 5 -3.06 1.90 15.68
N LEU A 6 -2.68 3.07 15.15
CA LEU A 6 -3.46 4.29 15.24
C LEU A 6 -4.28 4.48 13.96
N GLY A 7 -5.54 4.04 14.01
CA GLY A 7 -6.51 4.03 12.93
C GLY A 7 -6.97 2.65 12.52
N GLY A 8 -8.29 2.42 12.56
CA GLY A 8 -8.99 1.16 12.24
C GLY A 8 -9.69 1.17 10.88
N GLY A 9 -9.20 1.95 9.91
CA GLY A 9 -9.69 1.93 8.53
C GLY A 9 -9.34 0.63 7.81
N VAL A 10 -9.59 0.58 6.49
CA VAL A 10 -9.31 -0.62 5.65
C VAL A 10 -7.86 -1.07 5.78
N MET A 11 -6.90 -0.13 5.72
CA MET A 11 -5.48 -0.46 5.81
C MET A 11 -5.07 -0.83 7.25
N GLY A 12 -5.67 -0.19 8.28
CA GLY A 12 -5.46 -0.59 9.68
C GLY A 12 -5.91 -2.02 9.95
N GLU A 13 -7.07 -2.39 9.44
CA GLU A 13 -7.58 -3.76 9.50
C GLU A 13 -6.68 -4.74 8.76
N ALA A 14 -6.19 -4.39 7.56
CA ALA A 14 -5.23 -5.21 6.83
C ALA A 14 -3.94 -5.44 7.61
N ILE A 15 -3.40 -4.39 8.26
CA ILE A 15 -2.22 -4.47 9.11
C ILE A 15 -2.47 -5.40 10.30
N ILE A 16 -3.57 -5.22 11.02
CA ILE A 16 -3.95 -6.09 12.16
C ILE A 16 -4.01 -7.55 11.69
N THR A 17 -4.73 -7.81 10.60
CA THR A 17 -4.88 -9.16 10.04
C THR A 17 -3.53 -9.77 9.62
N GLY A 18 -2.69 -8.97 8.95
CA GLY A 18 -1.35 -9.41 8.54
C GLY A 18 -0.46 -9.74 9.73
N LEU A 19 -0.44 -8.88 10.74
CA LEU A 19 0.37 -9.08 11.95
C LEU A 19 -0.07 -10.30 12.76
N GLN A 20 -1.37 -10.62 12.79
CA GLN A 20 -1.88 -11.80 13.49
C GLN A 20 -1.51 -13.12 12.84
N ARG A 21 -1.15 -13.13 11.55
CA ARG A 21 -0.64 -14.35 10.85
C ARG A 21 0.79 -14.71 11.22
N ARG A 22 1.49 -13.82 11.95
CA ARG A 22 2.87 -14.07 12.38
C ARG A 22 2.93 -15.09 13.51
N THR A 23 4.05 -15.78 13.63
CA THR A 23 4.28 -16.77 14.70
C THR A 23 5.57 -16.46 15.46
N PRO A 24 5.50 -16.05 16.75
CA PRO A 24 4.30 -15.70 17.49
C PRO A 24 3.71 -14.35 17.04
N PRO A 25 2.38 -14.14 17.15
CA PRO A 25 1.77 -12.86 16.83
C PRO A 25 2.18 -11.81 17.87
N PRO A 26 2.35 -10.53 17.46
CA PRO A 26 2.59 -9.44 18.40
C PRO A 26 1.32 -9.12 19.21
N SER A 27 1.49 -8.50 20.37
CA SER A 27 0.38 -7.89 21.11
C SER A 27 -0.02 -6.59 20.40
N ILE A 28 -1.25 -6.49 19.93
CA ILE A 28 -1.76 -5.33 19.21
C ILE A 28 -2.72 -4.54 20.09
N VAL A 29 -2.53 -3.22 20.14
CA VAL A 29 -3.44 -2.26 20.75
C VAL A 29 -3.94 -1.34 19.65
N LEU A 30 -5.25 -1.35 19.41
CA LEU A 30 -5.90 -0.50 18.42
C LEU A 30 -6.38 0.82 19.07
N VAL A 31 -6.09 1.92 18.40
CA VAL A 31 -6.67 3.23 18.67
C VAL A 31 -7.55 3.62 17.49
N GLU A 32 -8.84 3.73 17.70
CA GLU A 32 -9.81 4.13 16.67
C GLU A 32 -10.85 5.06 17.32
N LYS A 33 -11.02 6.25 16.73
CA LYS A 33 -11.92 7.30 17.26
C LYS A 33 -13.40 6.94 17.19
N ARG A 34 -13.80 6.06 16.28
CA ARG A 34 -15.18 5.58 16.15
C ARG A 34 -15.38 4.37 17.05
N ALA A 35 -16.10 4.56 18.16
CA ALA A 35 -16.29 3.52 19.18
C ALA A 35 -16.86 2.20 18.61
N GLU A 36 -17.84 2.29 17.71
CA GLU A 36 -18.43 1.11 17.07
C GLU A 36 -17.40 0.32 16.23
N ARG A 37 -16.55 1.04 15.48
CA ARG A 37 -15.49 0.41 14.69
C ARG A 37 -14.39 -0.18 15.55
N ALA A 38 -14.03 0.49 16.65
CA ALA A 38 -13.09 -0.02 17.62
C ALA A 38 -13.59 -1.34 18.24
N ALA A 39 -14.86 -1.37 18.66
CA ALA A 39 -15.49 -2.56 19.24
C ALA A 39 -15.60 -3.71 18.22
N GLU A 40 -15.98 -3.40 16.97
CA GLU A 40 -16.05 -4.37 15.87
C GLU A 40 -14.69 -5.07 15.64
N LEU A 41 -13.62 -4.28 15.48
CA LEU A 41 -12.29 -4.82 15.22
C LEU A 41 -11.72 -5.56 16.45
N ALA A 42 -11.94 -5.02 17.65
CA ALA A 42 -11.54 -5.69 18.89
C ALA A 42 -12.18 -7.07 19.02
N HIS A 43 -13.49 -7.16 18.79
CA HIS A 43 -14.21 -8.44 18.83
C HIS A 43 -13.76 -9.40 17.73
N ARG A 44 -13.64 -8.91 16.48
CA ARG A 44 -13.29 -9.75 15.32
C ARG A 44 -11.88 -10.32 15.40
N TYR A 45 -10.92 -9.53 15.87
CA TYR A 45 -9.51 -9.88 15.86
C TYR A 45 -8.91 -10.14 17.24
N GLY A 46 -9.69 -10.03 18.31
CA GLY A 46 -9.19 -10.26 19.68
C GLY A 46 -8.11 -9.27 20.09
N VAL A 47 -8.11 -8.04 19.52
CA VAL A 47 -7.13 -7.00 19.87
C VAL A 47 -7.65 -6.08 20.96
N ALA A 48 -6.75 -5.59 21.81
CA ALA A 48 -7.11 -4.61 22.83
C ALA A 48 -7.35 -3.22 22.19
N THR A 49 -8.16 -2.40 22.85
CA THR A 49 -8.30 -0.98 22.53
C THR A 49 -7.82 -0.14 23.71
N ALA A 50 -7.30 1.06 23.45
CA ALA A 50 -6.88 2.00 24.49
C ALA A 50 -6.97 3.44 23.99
N GLU A 51 -6.83 4.40 24.93
CA GLU A 51 -6.59 5.80 24.59
C GLU A 51 -5.24 5.96 23.90
N ALA A 52 -5.14 6.95 23.01
CA ALA A 52 -3.99 7.09 22.12
C ALA A 52 -2.66 7.28 22.88
N THR A 53 -2.67 8.10 23.93
CA THR A 53 -1.47 8.37 24.76
C THR A 53 -0.99 7.13 25.49
N ASP A 54 -1.89 6.34 26.05
CA ASP A 54 -1.55 5.11 26.77
C ASP A 54 -1.04 4.02 25.81
N ALA A 55 -1.64 3.95 24.61
CA ALA A 55 -1.24 2.99 23.60
C ALA A 55 0.20 3.23 23.12
N VAL A 56 0.57 4.49 22.83
CA VAL A 56 1.90 4.81 22.31
C VAL A 56 2.97 4.76 23.39
N ALA A 57 2.66 5.16 24.63
CA ALA A 57 3.60 5.16 25.75
C ALA A 57 4.13 3.75 26.09
N ALA A 58 3.32 2.73 25.86
CA ALA A 58 3.67 1.35 26.16
C ALA A 58 4.07 0.53 24.92
N ALA A 59 4.22 1.16 23.76
CA ALA A 59 4.46 0.45 22.50
C ALA A 59 5.95 0.31 22.18
N ASP A 60 6.35 -0.87 21.69
CA ASP A 60 7.65 -1.08 21.05
C ASP A 60 7.65 -0.55 19.60
N ALA A 61 6.46 -0.50 18.97
CA ALA A 61 6.24 0.08 17.66
C ALA A 61 4.86 0.76 17.58
N VAL A 62 4.81 1.89 16.89
CA VAL A 62 3.60 2.65 16.59
C VAL A 62 3.39 2.65 15.08
N ILE A 63 2.20 2.29 14.62
CA ILE A 63 1.85 2.33 13.19
C ILE A 63 0.76 3.38 13.00
N LEU A 64 1.11 4.47 12.28
CA LEU A 64 0.21 5.58 11.95
C LEU A 64 -0.57 5.22 10.68
N VAL A 65 -1.87 5.00 10.84
CA VAL A 65 -2.79 4.54 9.77
C VAL A 65 -3.98 5.50 9.61
N VAL A 66 -3.83 6.73 10.07
CA VAL A 66 -4.82 7.79 9.91
C VAL A 66 -4.66 8.50 8.57
N LYS A 67 -5.67 9.27 8.17
CA LYS A 67 -5.58 10.09 6.97
C LYS A 67 -4.49 11.16 7.13
N PRO A 68 -3.82 11.59 6.04
CA PRO A 68 -2.73 12.57 6.12
C PRO A 68 -3.08 13.85 6.89
N GLN A 69 -4.27 14.39 6.67
CA GLN A 69 -4.73 15.62 7.34
C GLN A 69 -4.94 15.44 8.86
N ASP A 70 -5.11 14.22 9.34
CA ASP A 70 -5.27 13.94 10.78
C ASP A 70 -3.92 13.73 11.50
N VAL A 71 -2.81 13.53 10.75
CA VAL A 71 -1.49 13.20 11.32
C VAL A 71 -0.95 14.29 12.24
N PRO A 72 -0.92 15.59 11.85
CA PRO A 72 -0.38 16.61 12.73
C PRO A 72 -1.15 16.74 14.05
N SER A 73 -2.48 16.71 13.99
CA SER A 73 -3.33 16.77 15.19
C SER A 73 -3.09 15.56 16.10
N LEU A 74 -3.02 14.37 15.55
CA LEU A 74 -2.75 13.14 16.31
C LEU A 74 -1.36 13.17 16.94
N LEU A 75 -0.34 13.50 16.17
CA LEU A 75 1.04 13.59 16.68
C LEU A 75 1.20 14.69 17.73
N GLY A 76 0.47 15.81 17.63
CA GLY A 76 0.41 16.83 18.67
C GLY A 76 -0.11 16.31 20.01
N GLN A 77 -0.98 15.30 19.99
CA GLN A 77 -1.51 14.67 21.21
C GLN A 77 -0.58 13.59 21.75
N VAL A 78 0.00 12.77 20.87
CA VAL A 78 0.72 11.55 21.30
C VAL A 78 2.24 11.64 21.21
N GLY A 79 2.80 12.59 20.45
CA GLY A 79 4.22 12.62 20.12
C GLY A 79 5.12 12.65 21.35
N ALA A 80 4.80 13.48 22.35
CA ALA A 80 5.55 13.55 23.61
C ALA A 80 5.45 12.29 24.48
N HIS A 81 4.51 11.40 24.20
CA HIS A 81 4.34 10.13 24.90
C HIS A 81 5.04 8.96 24.21
N ILE A 82 5.58 9.16 23.01
CA ILE A 82 6.35 8.15 22.29
C ILE A 82 7.74 8.06 22.94
N ALA A 83 8.07 6.92 23.49
CA ALA A 83 9.34 6.73 24.19
C ALA A 83 10.54 6.81 23.20
N PRO A 84 11.72 7.31 23.63
CA PRO A 84 12.93 7.28 22.81
C PRO A 84 13.24 5.88 22.26
N GLY A 85 13.60 5.80 20.98
CA GLY A 85 13.89 4.55 20.29
C GLY A 85 12.69 3.72 19.87
N THR A 86 11.45 4.17 20.16
CA THR A 86 10.25 3.51 19.65
C THR A 86 10.23 3.57 18.12
N LEU A 87 9.92 2.46 17.47
CA LEU A 87 9.74 2.42 16.02
C LEU A 87 8.40 3.06 15.65
N VAL A 88 8.42 4.11 14.84
CA VAL A 88 7.21 4.74 14.27
C VAL A 88 7.15 4.46 12.77
N ILE A 89 6.14 3.72 12.33
CA ILE A 89 5.87 3.45 10.93
C ILE A 89 4.68 4.30 10.51
N SER A 90 4.86 5.21 9.55
CA SER A 90 3.76 6.00 9.00
C SER A 90 3.40 5.49 7.61
N ILE A 91 2.11 5.18 7.39
CA ILE A 91 1.58 4.88 6.05
C ILE A 91 0.75 6.03 5.48
N ALA A 92 0.78 7.18 6.12
CA ALA A 92 0.07 8.37 5.64
C ALA A 92 0.75 8.94 4.39
N ALA A 93 0.00 9.04 3.30
CA ALA A 93 0.51 9.60 2.05
C ALA A 93 0.92 11.08 2.23
N GLY A 94 2.01 11.49 1.58
CA GLY A 94 2.43 12.89 1.58
C GLY A 94 3.03 13.42 2.90
N ILE A 95 3.13 12.61 3.96
CA ILE A 95 3.72 13.04 5.24
C ILE A 95 5.20 12.63 5.30
N PRO A 96 6.14 13.61 5.26
CA PRO A 96 7.56 13.33 5.37
C PRO A 96 7.96 12.79 6.75
N THR A 97 9.05 12.04 6.81
CA THR A 97 9.62 11.54 8.08
C THR A 97 10.02 12.69 9.01
N ALA A 98 10.50 13.80 8.45
CA ALA A 98 10.86 15.01 9.20
C ALA A 98 9.67 15.60 9.98
N THR A 99 8.46 15.55 9.41
CA THR A 99 7.25 16.00 10.10
C THR A 99 7.00 15.18 11.36
N ILE A 100 7.16 13.85 11.30
CA ILE A 100 6.97 12.96 12.44
C ILE A 100 8.03 13.20 13.51
N LEU A 101 9.30 13.34 13.09
CA LEU A 101 10.41 13.67 13.99
C LEU A 101 10.24 15.02 14.69
N GLY A 102 9.53 15.98 14.08
CA GLY A 102 9.19 17.24 14.74
C GLY A 102 8.32 17.07 15.99
N PHE A 103 7.54 16.00 16.10
CA PHE A 103 6.70 15.67 17.26
C PHE A 103 7.31 14.61 18.17
N ALA A 104 8.16 13.72 17.63
CA ALA A 104 8.78 12.61 18.35
C ALA A 104 10.27 12.51 17.93
N PRO A 105 11.14 13.44 18.40
CA PRO A 105 12.51 13.60 17.89
C PRO A 105 13.41 12.38 18.14
N ASP A 106 13.14 11.63 19.18
CA ASP A 106 13.94 10.46 19.57
C ASP A 106 13.37 9.13 19.04
N ALA A 107 12.32 9.17 18.22
CA ALA A 107 11.73 8.00 17.60
C ALA A 107 12.54 7.51 16.39
N HIS A 108 12.49 6.21 16.11
CA HIS A 108 13.02 5.62 14.89
C HIS A 108 11.91 5.61 13.81
N VAL A 109 11.93 6.58 12.92
CA VAL A 109 10.85 6.79 11.96
C VAL A 109 11.11 6.08 10.64
N VAL A 110 10.09 5.36 10.14
CA VAL A 110 10.06 4.77 8.80
C VAL A 110 8.75 5.18 8.12
N ARG A 111 8.86 5.89 7.00
CA ARG A 111 7.73 6.14 6.11
C ARG A 111 7.47 4.89 5.26
N ALA A 112 6.23 4.48 5.13
CA ALA A 112 5.84 3.33 4.34
C ALA A 112 4.63 3.68 3.48
N MET A 113 4.53 3.09 2.30
CA MET A 113 3.40 3.27 1.40
C MET A 113 2.95 1.92 0.86
N PRO A 114 2.03 1.25 1.56
CA PRO A 114 1.38 0.03 1.07
C PRO A 114 0.32 0.36 0.00
N ASN A 115 -0.13 -0.69 -0.71
CA ASN A 115 -1.27 -0.59 -1.62
C ASN A 115 -2.40 -1.54 -1.21
N THR A 116 -3.56 -1.42 -1.85
CA THR A 116 -4.79 -2.13 -1.45
C THR A 116 -4.72 -3.67 -1.51
N PRO A 117 -3.93 -4.34 -2.38
CA PRO A 117 -3.77 -5.80 -2.31
C PRO A 117 -3.17 -6.32 -1.00
N ALA A 118 -2.66 -5.45 -0.14
CA ALA A 118 -2.26 -5.77 1.23
C ALA A 118 -3.37 -6.48 2.05
N VAL A 119 -4.65 -6.20 1.77
CA VAL A 119 -5.78 -6.85 2.47
C VAL A 119 -5.81 -8.36 2.28
N ILE A 120 -5.22 -8.86 1.20
CA ILE A 120 -5.06 -10.30 0.90
C ILE A 120 -3.62 -10.78 1.04
N GLY A 121 -2.71 -9.96 1.59
CA GLY A 121 -1.31 -10.30 1.75
C GLY A 121 -0.49 -10.27 0.45
N GLN A 122 -0.99 -9.63 -0.59
CA GLN A 122 -0.33 -9.47 -1.90
C GLN A 122 -0.03 -8.00 -2.22
N GLY A 123 0.17 -7.21 -1.18
CA GLY A 123 0.52 -5.80 -1.29
C GLY A 123 1.95 -5.59 -1.75
N MET A 124 2.19 -4.38 -2.26
CA MET A 124 3.53 -3.83 -2.47
C MET A 124 3.69 -2.62 -1.56
N THR A 125 4.75 -2.59 -0.75
CA THR A 125 5.01 -1.51 0.20
C THR A 125 6.38 -0.89 -0.05
N GLY A 126 6.43 0.41 -0.38
CA GLY A 126 7.67 1.18 -0.39
C GLY A 126 8.00 1.66 1.01
N VAL A 127 9.24 1.47 1.48
CA VAL A 127 9.69 1.96 2.79
C VAL A 127 10.89 2.89 2.66
N SER A 128 10.87 3.98 3.44
CA SER A 128 11.94 4.97 3.50
C SER A 128 12.25 5.29 4.97
N PRO A 129 13.45 4.95 5.47
CA PRO A 129 13.84 5.34 6.82
C PRO A 129 14.15 6.84 6.88
N ALA A 130 13.85 7.46 8.01
CA ALA A 130 14.33 8.80 8.32
C ALA A 130 15.87 8.82 8.45
N ALA A 131 16.46 10.00 8.26
CA ALA A 131 17.88 10.20 8.55
C ALA A 131 18.19 9.81 10.00
N GLY A 132 19.23 9.01 10.20
CA GLY A 132 19.61 8.52 11.53
C GLY A 132 18.79 7.33 12.05
N CYS A 133 17.79 6.85 11.30
CA CYS A 133 17.06 5.63 11.70
C CYS A 133 18.02 4.42 11.69
N PRO A 134 18.16 3.68 12.80
CA PRO A 134 19.03 2.51 12.86
C PRO A 134 18.60 1.41 11.86
N ALA A 135 19.58 0.74 11.26
CA ALA A 135 19.32 -0.37 10.34
C ALA A 135 18.46 -1.49 10.98
N SER A 136 18.64 -1.75 12.28
CA SER A 136 17.82 -2.70 13.02
C SER A 136 16.34 -2.30 13.10
N SER A 137 16.04 -1.00 13.19
CA SER A 137 14.68 -0.48 13.20
C SER A 137 14.04 -0.57 11.80
N LEU A 138 14.80 -0.27 10.75
CA LEU A 138 14.36 -0.48 9.37
C LEU A 138 14.08 -1.97 9.10
N THR A 139 14.97 -2.87 9.50
CA THR A 139 14.76 -4.32 9.37
C THR A 139 13.47 -4.75 10.07
N ARG A 140 13.24 -4.26 11.30
CA ARG A 140 12.02 -4.54 12.06
C ARG A 140 10.77 -4.00 11.37
N ALA A 141 10.82 -2.78 10.81
CA ALA A 141 9.70 -2.21 10.06
C ALA A 141 9.39 -3.05 8.81
N THR A 142 10.42 -3.40 8.03
CA THR A 142 10.31 -4.25 6.84
C THR A 142 9.70 -5.61 7.19
N ASP A 143 10.17 -6.22 8.27
CA ASP A 143 9.68 -7.51 8.74
C ASP A 143 8.20 -7.46 9.18
N LEU A 144 7.76 -6.39 9.85
CA LEU A 144 6.36 -6.19 10.20
C LEU A 144 5.49 -6.03 8.95
N LEU A 145 5.93 -5.21 7.99
CA LEU A 145 5.20 -4.91 6.78
C LEU A 145 5.21 -6.05 5.76
N ALA A 146 6.17 -6.98 5.83
CA ALA A 146 6.20 -8.20 5.01
C ALA A 146 4.95 -9.10 5.23
N SER A 147 4.24 -8.92 6.34
CA SER A 147 2.94 -9.56 6.56
C SER A 147 1.83 -9.10 5.60
N LEU A 148 2.05 -7.99 4.90
CA LEU A 148 1.13 -7.40 3.91
C LEU A 148 1.48 -7.75 2.46
N GLY A 149 2.66 -8.33 2.22
CA GLY A 149 3.19 -8.64 0.90
C GLY A 149 4.67 -8.28 0.76
N THR A 150 5.09 -7.88 -0.43
CA THR A 150 6.48 -7.50 -0.73
C THR A 150 6.80 -6.10 -0.21
N VAL A 151 8.00 -5.94 0.34
CA VAL A 151 8.51 -4.65 0.82
C VAL A 151 9.76 -4.26 0.03
N LEU A 152 9.80 -3.02 -0.44
CA LEU A 152 10.93 -2.45 -1.18
C LEU A 152 11.43 -1.20 -0.46
N GLN A 153 12.71 -1.15 -0.12
CA GLN A 153 13.33 0.07 0.37
C GLN A 153 13.61 1.01 -0.80
N ILE A 154 13.19 2.26 -0.66
CA ILE A 154 13.40 3.33 -1.64
C ILE A 154 13.83 4.63 -0.93
N PRO A 155 14.52 5.55 -1.60
CA PRO A 155 14.73 6.92 -1.13
C PRO A 155 13.41 7.64 -0.85
N GLU A 156 13.36 8.48 0.18
CA GLU A 156 12.10 9.15 0.57
C GLU A 156 11.57 10.10 -0.50
N ASP A 157 12.44 10.75 -1.25
CA ASP A 157 12.10 11.64 -2.36
C ASP A 157 11.46 10.93 -3.56
N LEU A 158 11.57 9.59 -3.63
CA LEU A 158 10.92 8.74 -4.62
C LEU A 158 9.57 8.19 -4.16
N GLN A 159 9.12 8.45 -2.92
CA GLN A 159 7.86 7.94 -2.40
C GLN A 159 6.63 8.36 -3.22
N ASP A 160 6.63 9.57 -3.79
CA ASP A 160 5.51 10.03 -4.62
C ASP A 160 5.48 9.32 -5.97
N ALA A 161 6.65 9.07 -6.57
CA ALA A 161 6.75 8.26 -7.79
C ALA A 161 6.34 6.80 -7.51
N PHE A 162 6.78 6.24 -6.40
CA PHE A 162 6.36 4.90 -5.97
C PHE A 162 4.85 4.84 -5.73
N THR A 163 4.28 5.85 -5.07
CA THR A 163 2.83 5.94 -4.84
C THR A 163 2.07 5.97 -6.16
N ALA A 164 2.53 6.74 -7.14
CA ALA A 164 1.90 6.79 -8.46
C ALA A 164 1.94 5.44 -9.19
N VAL A 165 3.04 4.69 -9.10
CA VAL A 165 3.19 3.40 -9.77
C VAL A 165 2.53 2.26 -8.99
N ALA A 166 2.82 2.12 -7.71
CA ALA A 166 2.41 0.97 -6.90
C ALA A 166 1.19 1.26 -6.02
N GLY A 167 1.13 2.43 -5.38
CA GLY A 167 0.01 2.84 -4.54
C GLY A 167 -1.29 2.98 -5.33
N SER A 168 -1.25 3.72 -6.43
CA SER A 168 -2.36 3.92 -7.36
C SER A 168 -2.51 2.78 -8.39
N GLY A 169 -1.47 1.98 -8.59
CA GLY A 169 -1.39 0.91 -9.59
C GLY A 169 -2.60 -0.03 -9.65
N PRO A 170 -3.15 -0.49 -8.51
CA PRO A 170 -4.34 -1.33 -8.53
C PRO A 170 -5.54 -0.70 -9.26
N ALA A 171 -5.70 0.64 -9.18
CA ALA A 171 -6.77 1.34 -9.90
C ALA A 171 -6.61 1.25 -11.41
N TYR A 172 -5.39 1.28 -11.93
CA TYR A 172 -5.12 1.13 -13.37
C TYR A 172 -5.48 -0.26 -13.87
N VAL A 173 -5.17 -1.29 -13.06
CA VAL A 173 -5.54 -2.69 -13.36
C VAL A 173 -7.05 -2.87 -13.33
N PHE A 174 -7.74 -2.27 -12.37
CA PHE A 174 -9.21 -2.33 -12.32
C PHE A 174 -9.86 -1.59 -13.48
N TYR A 175 -9.33 -0.43 -13.88
CA TYR A 175 -9.77 0.32 -15.07
C TYR A 175 -9.59 -0.48 -16.37
N LEU A 176 -8.45 -1.16 -16.52
CA LEU A 176 -8.22 -2.09 -17.63
C LEU A 176 -9.24 -3.24 -17.60
N ALA A 177 -9.49 -3.83 -16.43
CA ALA A 177 -10.46 -4.90 -16.27
C ALA A 177 -11.88 -4.47 -16.68
N GLU A 178 -12.32 -3.28 -16.25
CA GLU A 178 -13.61 -2.71 -16.64
C GLU A 178 -13.73 -2.57 -18.16
N SER A 179 -12.69 -2.03 -18.79
CA SER A 179 -12.65 -1.85 -20.25
C SER A 179 -12.68 -3.18 -21.01
N MET A 180 -11.93 -4.17 -20.54
CA MET A 180 -11.90 -5.51 -21.14
C MET A 180 -13.25 -6.23 -20.99
N ILE A 181 -13.90 -6.12 -19.83
CA ILE A 181 -15.23 -6.70 -19.60
C ILE A 181 -16.27 -6.05 -20.53
N ALA A 182 -16.26 -4.71 -20.61
CA ALA A 182 -17.17 -3.97 -21.50
C ALA A 182 -16.99 -4.38 -22.97
N ALA A 183 -15.73 -4.53 -23.42
CA ALA A 183 -15.45 -5.02 -24.77
C ALA A 183 -15.95 -6.45 -25.00
N GLY A 184 -15.72 -7.35 -24.04
CA GLY A 184 -16.24 -8.73 -24.13
C GLY A 184 -17.75 -8.78 -24.28
N VAL A 185 -18.48 -8.00 -23.51
CA VAL A 185 -19.95 -7.89 -23.62
C VAL A 185 -20.37 -7.31 -24.96
N ALA A 186 -19.71 -6.25 -25.43
CA ALA A 186 -19.99 -5.65 -26.75
C ALA A 186 -19.74 -6.61 -27.92
N LEU A 187 -18.82 -7.56 -27.74
CA LEU A 187 -18.53 -8.62 -28.69
C LEU A 187 -19.43 -9.86 -28.56
N GLY A 188 -20.43 -9.82 -27.65
CA GLY A 188 -21.46 -10.86 -27.51
C GLY A 188 -21.23 -11.90 -26.42
N LEU A 189 -20.22 -11.74 -25.57
CA LEU A 189 -20.09 -12.60 -24.39
C LEU A 189 -21.18 -12.27 -23.36
N ASP A 190 -21.64 -13.30 -22.67
CA ASP A 190 -22.44 -13.12 -21.46
C ASP A 190 -21.65 -12.30 -20.42
N PRO A 191 -22.27 -11.36 -19.69
CA PRO A 191 -21.56 -10.50 -18.72
C PRO A 191 -20.80 -11.28 -17.64
N ALA A 192 -21.33 -12.39 -17.14
CA ALA A 192 -20.65 -13.22 -16.14
C ALA A 192 -19.44 -13.94 -16.76
N ALA A 193 -19.58 -14.44 -17.99
CA ALA A 193 -18.49 -15.06 -18.73
C ALA A 193 -17.37 -14.06 -19.05
N ALA A 194 -17.71 -12.85 -19.53
CA ALA A 194 -16.75 -11.78 -19.79
C ALA A 194 -15.97 -11.43 -18.52
N ARG A 195 -16.67 -11.23 -17.40
CA ARG A 195 -16.04 -10.96 -16.09
C ARG A 195 -15.10 -12.10 -15.67
N ALA A 196 -15.54 -13.33 -15.71
CA ALA A 196 -14.74 -14.49 -15.32
C ALA A 196 -13.46 -14.61 -16.18
N ALA A 197 -13.59 -14.47 -17.50
CA ALA A 197 -12.47 -14.52 -18.43
C ALA A 197 -11.44 -13.41 -18.13
N VAL A 198 -11.88 -12.18 -17.94
CA VAL A 198 -10.98 -11.05 -17.69
C VAL A 198 -10.25 -11.18 -16.35
N VAL A 199 -10.99 -11.53 -15.27
CA VAL A 199 -10.38 -11.71 -13.94
C VAL A 199 -9.30 -12.78 -13.98
N GLN A 200 -9.59 -13.94 -14.58
CA GLN A 200 -8.62 -15.03 -14.70
C GLN A 200 -7.43 -14.66 -15.59
N THR A 201 -7.66 -13.93 -16.68
CA THR A 201 -6.59 -13.49 -17.58
C THR A 201 -5.62 -12.54 -16.87
N ILE A 202 -6.12 -11.55 -16.13
CA ILE A 202 -5.27 -10.59 -15.37
C ILE A 202 -4.49 -11.34 -14.28
N ALA A 203 -5.16 -12.19 -13.50
CA ALA A 203 -4.51 -12.95 -12.45
C ALA A 203 -3.40 -13.87 -13.01
N GLY A 204 -3.68 -14.59 -14.10
CA GLY A 204 -2.73 -15.47 -14.74
C GLY A 204 -1.55 -14.72 -15.37
N ALA A 205 -1.79 -13.60 -16.03
CA ALA A 205 -0.73 -12.78 -16.63
C ALA A 205 0.18 -12.17 -15.55
N ALA A 206 -0.39 -11.67 -14.45
CA ALA A 206 0.39 -11.15 -13.33
C ALA A 206 1.24 -12.24 -12.66
N ALA A 207 0.67 -13.42 -12.43
CA ALA A 207 1.41 -14.55 -11.87
C ALA A 207 2.55 -15.01 -12.81
N LEU A 208 2.30 -15.09 -14.12
CA LEU A 208 3.33 -15.43 -15.11
C LEU A 208 4.45 -14.39 -15.14
N LEU A 209 4.13 -13.11 -15.12
CA LEU A 209 5.11 -12.04 -15.05
C LEU A 209 5.99 -12.16 -13.79
N ALA A 210 5.37 -12.44 -12.63
CA ALA A 210 6.08 -12.55 -11.36
C ALA A 210 7.02 -13.77 -11.27
N THR A 211 6.70 -14.87 -11.99
CA THR A 211 7.40 -16.16 -11.82
C THR A 211 8.31 -16.54 -12.98
N SER A 212 8.13 -15.94 -14.16
CA SER A 212 8.87 -16.36 -15.36
C SER A 212 10.34 -15.89 -15.40
N GLY A 213 10.68 -14.82 -14.67
CA GLY A 213 11.97 -14.16 -14.77
C GLY A 213 12.22 -13.43 -16.12
N LEU A 214 11.17 -13.30 -16.95
CA LEU A 214 11.24 -12.63 -18.25
C LEU A 214 10.77 -11.18 -18.16
N GLU A 215 11.32 -10.34 -19.03
CA GLU A 215 10.84 -8.96 -19.16
C GLU A 215 9.42 -8.90 -19.74
N PRO A 216 8.61 -7.88 -19.36
CA PRO A 216 7.24 -7.73 -19.86
C PRO A 216 7.15 -7.72 -21.38
N GLY A 217 8.11 -7.09 -22.06
CA GLY A 217 8.19 -7.06 -23.54
C GLY A 217 8.38 -8.43 -24.17
N GLU A 218 9.18 -9.30 -23.53
CA GLU A 218 9.40 -10.67 -24.00
C GLU A 218 8.13 -11.52 -23.83
N LEU A 219 7.44 -11.40 -22.68
CA LEU A 219 6.19 -12.11 -22.46
C LEU A 219 5.12 -11.66 -23.46
N ARG A 220 5.00 -10.38 -23.74
CA ARG A 220 4.11 -9.84 -24.77
C ARG A 220 4.44 -10.42 -26.15
N ALA A 221 5.72 -10.46 -26.54
CA ALA A 221 6.14 -11.01 -27.81
C ALA A 221 5.75 -12.51 -27.97
N ARG A 222 5.89 -13.30 -26.91
CA ARG A 222 5.54 -14.74 -26.93
C ARG A 222 4.07 -15.03 -27.18
N VAL A 223 3.17 -14.08 -26.87
CA VAL A 223 1.73 -14.20 -27.12
C VAL A 223 1.26 -13.39 -28.33
N THR A 224 2.20 -12.80 -29.11
CA THR A 224 1.91 -11.93 -30.25
C THR A 224 2.48 -12.55 -31.53
N SER A 225 1.77 -13.52 -32.09
CA SER A 225 2.16 -14.14 -33.37
C SER A 225 1.94 -13.18 -34.54
N PRO A 226 2.84 -13.18 -35.56
CA PRO A 226 2.66 -12.35 -36.75
C PRO A 226 1.31 -12.60 -37.43
N GLY A 227 0.57 -11.50 -37.71
CA GLY A 227 -0.76 -11.58 -38.34
C GLY A 227 -1.88 -12.14 -37.44
N GLY A 228 -1.58 -12.44 -36.18
CA GLY A 228 -2.56 -12.95 -35.23
C GLY A 228 -3.46 -11.87 -34.62
N THR A 229 -4.48 -12.30 -33.87
CA THR A 229 -5.45 -11.43 -33.18
C THR A 229 -4.77 -10.51 -32.17
N THR A 230 -3.78 -11.01 -31.43
CA THR A 230 -3.02 -10.22 -30.48
C THR A 230 -2.20 -9.14 -31.16
N ALA A 231 -1.59 -9.45 -32.33
CA ALA A 231 -0.83 -8.47 -33.10
C ALA A 231 -1.74 -7.31 -33.58
N ALA A 232 -2.94 -7.61 -34.05
CA ALA A 232 -3.92 -6.59 -34.46
C ALA A 232 -4.37 -5.72 -33.27
N ALA A 233 -4.60 -6.32 -32.11
CA ALA A 233 -5.00 -5.59 -30.89
C ALA A 233 -3.87 -4.67 -30.39
N VAL A 234 -2.61 -5.16 -30.32
CA VAL A 234 -1.46 -4.36 -29.89
C VAL A 234 -1.21 -3.20 -30.86
N ALA A 235 -1.31 -3.44 -32.17
CA ALA A 235 -1.15 -2.37 -33.18
C ALA A 235 -2.19 -1.26 -33.01
N GLU A 236 -3.43 -1.59 -32.64
CA GLU A 236 -4.47 -0.59 -32.38
C GLU A 236 -4.20 0.20 -31.09
N LEU A 237 -3.73 -0.46 -30.03
CA LEU A 237 -3.32 0.21 -28.80
C LEU A 237 -2.13 1.18 -29.05
N ASP A 238 -1.16 0.75 -29.83
CA ASP A 238 0.00 1.59 -30.20
C ASP A 238 -0.44 2.80 -31.05
N ARG A 239 -1.33 2.57 -32.04
CA ARG A 239 -1.90 3.64 -32.86
C ARG A 239 -2.71 4.66 -32.04
N ALA A 240 -3.41 4.19 -31.02
CA ALA A 240 -4.17 5.04 -30.11
C ALA A 240 -3.29 5.76 -29.06
N GLY A 241 -1.98 5.52 -29.02
CA GLY A 241 -1.07 6.14 -28.06
C GLY A 241 -1.26 5.66 -26.62
N ALA A 242 -1.70 4.43 -26.42
CA ALA A 242 -1.96 3.89 -25.08
C ALA A 242 -0.74 3.93 -24.15
N PRO A 243 0.51 3.64 -24.59
CA PRO A 243 1.70 3.78 -23.75
C PRO A 243 1.90 5.19 -23.22
N ASP A 244 1.81 6.20 -24.08
CA ASP A 244 2.00 7.61 -23.71
C ASP A 244 0.89 8.09 -22.78
N THR A 245 -0.35 7.65 -23.02
CA THR A 245 -1.50 7.95 -22.17
C THR A 245 -1.30 7.39 -20.75
N LEU A 246 -0.79 6.18 -20.62
CA LEU A 246 -0.53 5.56 -19.31
C LEU A 246 0.62 6.30 -18.59
N ILE A 247 1.69 6.66 -19.30
CA ILE A 247 2.78 7.46 -18.73
C ILE A 247 2.27 8.81 -18.21
N ALA A 248 1.45 9.50 -19.01
CA ALA A 248 0.86 10.78 -18.62
C ALA A 248 -0.05 10.63 -17.37
N ALA A 249 -0.86 9.59 -17.30
CA ALA A 249 -1.73 9.32 -16.16
C ALA A 249 -0.93 9.06 -14.87
N ILE A 250 0.12 8.25 -14.94
CA ILE A 250 1.00 7.96 -13.79
C ILE A 250 1.76 9.23 -13.36
N THR A 251 2.20 10.03 -14.33
CA THR A 251 2.85 11.32 -14.07
C THR A 251 1.91 12.27 -13.32
N ALA A 252 0.66 12.39 -13.77
CA ALA A 252 -0.35 13.21 -13.09
C ALA A 252 -0.62 12.73 -11.65
N ALA A 253 -0.64 11.42 -11.42
CA ALA A 253 -0.79 10.87 -10.07
C ALA A 253 0.39 11.24 -9.15
N ARG A 254 1.63 11.18 -9.65
CA ARG A 254 2.83 11.64 -8.92
C ARG A 254 2.74 13.13 -8.58
N ASP A 255 2.39 13.96 -9.54
CA ASP A 255 2.36 15.41 -9.37
C ASP A 255 1.27 15.81 -8.37
N ARG A 256 0.12 15.13 -8.40
CA ARG A 256 -0.93 15.30 -7.38
C ARG A 256 -0.47 14.88 -5.99
N GLY A 257 0.32 13.82 -5.89
CA GLY A 257 0.94 13.39 -4.62
C GLY A 257 1.81 14.48 -4.00
N ARG A 258 2.64 15.13 -4.83
CA ARG A 258 3.49 16.25 -4.41
C ARG A 258 2.69 17.49 -3.96
N GLU A 259 1.63 17.83 -4.68
CA GLU A 259 0.74 18.93 -4.27
C GLU A 259 0.11 18.68 -2.90
N LEU A 260 -0.37 17.45 -2.66
CA LEU A 260 -0.96 17.07 -1.37
C LEU A 260 0.04 17.06 -0.21
N ALA A 261 1.32 16.92 -0.49
CA ALA A 261 2.38 16.98 0.51
C ALA A 261 2.78 18.43 0.88
N GLN A 262 2.42 19.42 0.06
CA GLN A 262 2.76 20.84 0.24
C GLN A 262 1.62 21.66 0.87
N GLY A 263 0.41 21.17 0.89
CA GLY A 263 -0.80 21.82 1.44
C GLY A 263 -1.25 21.20 2.73
#